data_b057afac410c15aac2446aa3090bba28
#
_entry.id   b057afac410c15aac2446aa3090bba28
#
_cell.length_a   1.000
_cell.length_b   1.000
_cell.length_c   1.000
_cell.angle_alpha   90.00
_cell.angle_beta   90.00
_cell.angle_gamma   90.00
#
_symmetry.space_group_name_H-M   'P 1'
#
loop_
_entity.id
_entity.type
_entity.pdbx_description
1 polymer ?
#
loop_
_entity_poly.entity_id
_entity_poly.type
_entity_poly.pdbx_seq_one_letter_code
_entity_poly.pdbx_strand_id
1 'polypeptide(L)'
;MTKTRVEAVKAARVWCLAALLAFAGLAHAELVGPVVAIQDGDTIDVLVNRQPVRVRLAQIDAPEKRQAFGTRSRQALAELVFRQSVRVAETGRDRYGRVIGTVYLGNVDVNAQMVREGMAWVYRQYAKDRGLYELERQAQASSGGLWVDPEPVSPWEYRRDKRERSLAAKRQAQ
;
A
#
# COMPACT_ATOMS: atom_id res chain seq x y z
N MET A 1 43.43 -37.90 -29.94
CA MET A 1 43.27 -36.97 -28.82
C MET A 1 42.27 -35.79 -29.13
N THR A 2 41.22 -35.99 -29.92
CA THR A 2 40.33 -34.89 -30.39
C THR A 2 38.87 -35.04 -29.98
N LYS A 3 38.38 -36.20 -29.54
CA LYS A 3 36.99 -36.41 -29.13
C LYS A 3 36.64 -35.81 -27.76
N THR A 4 37.57 -35.86 -26.81
CA THR A 4 37.32 -35.38 -25.42
C THR A 4 37.22 -33.86 -25.29
N ARG A 5 37.86 -33.08 -26.17
CA ARG A 5 37.76 -31.60 -26.16
C ARG A 5 36.40 -31.07 -26.69
N VAL A 6 35.80 -31.78 -27.64
CA VAL A 6 34.51 -31.35 -28.23
C VAL A 6 33.37 -31.60 -27.26
N GLU A 7 33.40 -32.68 -26.50
CA GLU A 7 32.40 -33.00 -25.48
C GLU A 7 32.46 -32.03 -24.29
N ALA A 8 33.64 -31.62 -23.86
CA ALA A 8 33.83 -30.66 -22.79
C ALA A 8 33.28 -29.25 -23.15
N VAL A 9 33.46 -28.84 -24.43
CA VAL A 9 32.94 -27.55 -24.91
C VAL A 9 31.40 -27.56 -25.04
N LYS A 10 30.81 -28.70 -25.42
CA LYS A 10 29.32 -28.83 -25.46
C LYS A 10 28.71 -28.82 -24.06
N ALA A 11 29.32 -29.52 -23.09
CA ALA A 11 28.88 -29.52 -21.70
C ALA A 11 28.95 -28.10 -21.09
N ALA A 12 30.06 -27.37 -21.28
CA ALA A 12 30.23 -26.02 -20.78
C ALA A 12 29.17 -25.03 -21.36
N ARG A 13 28.81 -25.16 -22.64
CA ARG A 13 27.76 -24.33 -23.26
C ARG A 13 26.37 -24.60 -22.70
N VAL A 14 26.03 -25.84 -22.38
CA VAL A 14 24.75 -26.21 -21.77
C VAL A 14 24.66 -25.67 -20.36
N TRP A 15 25.71 -25.71 -19.57
CA TRP A 15 25.73 -25.15 -18.20
C TRP A 15 25.67 -23.63 -18.19
N CYS A 16 26.27 -22.91 -19.15
CA CYS A 16 26.14 -21.47 -19.27
C CYS A 16 24.72 -21.02 -19.68
N LEU A 17 24.03 -21.76 -20.55
CA LEU A 17 22.63 -21.47 -20.89
C LEU A 17 21.67 -21.74 -19.72
N ALA A 18 21.91 -22.79 -18.95
CA ALA A 18 21.10 -23.09 -17.74
C ALA A 18 21.28 -22.05 -16.64
N ALA A 19 22.51 -21.52 -16.48
CA ALA A 19 22.78 -20.45 -15.52
C ALA A 19 22.13 -19.10 -15.91
N LEU A 20 21.98 -18.78 -17.20
CA LEU A 20 21.31 -17.58 -17.67
C LEU A 20 19.79 -17.61 -17.44
N LEU A 21 19.17 -18.78 -17.45
CA LEU A 21 17.72 -18.94 -17.21
C LEU A 21 17.34 -18.90 -15.72
N ALA A 22 18.28 -19.13 -14.81
CA ALA A 22 18.04 -19.08 -13.37
C ALA A 22 17.96 -17.65 -12.78
N PHE A 23 18.32 -16.62 -13.58
CA PHE A 23 18.25 -15.20 -13.19
C PHE A 23 16.98 -14.49 -13.70
N ALA A 24 15.94 -15.23 -14.12
CA ALA A 24 14.60 -14.66 -14.23
C ALA A 24 14.10 -14.38 -12.80
N GLY A 25 14.65 -13.34 -12.19
CA GLY A 25 14.21 -12.83 -10.89
C GLY A 25 12.72 -12.65 -10.94
N LEU A 26 12.04 -12.99 -9.86
CA LEU A 26 10.63 -12.71 -9.60
C LEU A 26 10.39 -11.20 -9.86
N ALA A 27 10.09 -10.87 -11.11
CA ALA A 27 9.61 -9.53 -11.45
C ALA A 27 8.29 -9.39 -10.68
N HIS A 28 8.33 -8.72 -9.54
CA HIS A 28 7.11 -8.23 -8.91
C HIS A 28 6.42 -7.38 -9.96
N ALA A 29 5.21 -7.75 -10.33
CA ALA A 29 4.44 -7.01 -11.30
C ALA A 29 4.24 -5.59 -10.79
N GLU A 30 4.96 -4.66 -11.38
CA GLU A 30 4.88 -3.25 -11.01
C GLU A 30 3.73 -2.63 -11.79
N LEU A 31 2.70 -2.17 -11.08
CA LEU A 31 1.57 -1.47 -11.67
C LEU A 31 1.95 -0.01 -11.88
N VAL A 32 1.84 0.46 -13.12
CA VAL A 32 2.07 1.87 -13.46
C VAL A 32 0.86 2.43 -14.20
N GLY A 33 0.39 3.60 -13.79
CA GLY A 33 -0.72 4.27 -14.45
C GLY A 33 -1.22 5.51 -13.73
N PRO A 34 -2.10 6.30 -14.36
CA PRO A 34 -2.70 7.46 -13.73
C PRO A 34 -3.74 7.05 -12.67
N VAL A 35 -3.78 7.80 -11.57
CA VAL A 35 -4.83 7.66 -10.55
C VAL A 35 -6.12 8.30 -11.06
N VAL A 36 -7.17 7.51 -11.20
CA VAL A 36 -8.47 7.95 -11.75
C VAL A 36 -9.54 8.14 -10.69
N ALA A 37 -9.36 7.58 -9.49
CA ALA A 37 -10.27 7.82 -8.37
C ALA A 37 -9.54 7.70 -7.01
N ILE A 38 -10.03 8.46 -6.03
CA ILE A 38 -9.64 8.35 -4.61
C ILE A 38 -10.87 7.88 -3.85
N GLN A 39 -10.81 6.69 -3.28
CA GLN A 39 -11.92 6.08 -2.57
C GLN A 39 -12.04 6.62 -1.13
N ASP A 40 -10.91 6.63 -0.43
CA ASP A 40 -10.72 7.14 0.93
C ASP A 40 -9.24 7.55 1.12
N GLY A 41 -8.78 7.72 2.37
CA GLY A 41 -7.41 8.19 2.66
C GLY A 41 -6.30 7.16 2.44
N ASP A 42 -6.61 5.92 2.04
CA ASP A 42 -5.62 4.89 1.78
C ASP A 42 -5.98 3.93 0.64
N THR A 43 -6.99 4.29 -0.15
CA THR A 43 -7.46 3.46 -1.26
C THR A 43 -7.67 4.32 -2.51
N ILE A 44 -7.00 3.94 -3.61
CA ILE A 44 -7.05 4.60 -4.91
C ILE A 44 -7.43 3.64 -6.02
N ASP A 45 -7.89 4.15 -7.15
CA ASP A 45 -8.02 3.38 -8.39
C ASP A 45 -6.99 3.89 -9.41
N VAL A 46 -6.10 2.98 -9.85
CA VAL A 46 -5.06 3.24 -10.86
C VAL A 46 -5.50 2.64 -12.19
N LEU A 47 -5.44 3.41 -13.27
CA LEU A 47 -5.81 2.95 -14.60
C LEU A 47 -4.65 2.20 -15.26
N VAL A 48 -4.77 0.88 -15.37
CA VAL A 48 -3.79 -0.01 -15.99
C VAL A 48 -4.45 -0.71 -17.18
N ASN A 49 -3.87 -0.63 -18.37
CA ASN A 49 -4.42 -1.23 -19.59
C ASN A 49 -5.91 -0.88 -19.82
N ARG A 50 -6.30 0.38 -19.57
CA ARG A 50 -7.68 0.89 -19.66
C ARG A 50 -8.66 0.27 -18.64
N GLN A 51 -8.17 -0.43 -17.63
CA GLN A 51 -8.98 -1.00 -16.55
C GLN A 51 -8.59 -0.36 -15.21
N PRO A 52 -9.55 0.09 -14.39
CA PRO A 52 -9.25 0.58 -13.06
C PRO A 52 -8.87 -0.58 -12.14
N VAL A 53 -7.68 -0.51 -11.57
CA VAL A 53 -7.19 -1.45 -10.56
C VAL A 53 -7.26 -0.78 -9.20
N ARG A 54 -8.01 -1.37 -8.27
CA ARG A 54 -8.11 -0.84 -6.91
C ARG A 54 -6.89 -1.22 -6.09
N VAL A 55 -6.24 -0.21 -5.54
CA VAL A 55 -5.01 -0.33 -4.73
C VAL A 55 -5.28 0.18 -3.33
N ARG A 56 -5.00 -0.67 -2.34
CA ARG A 56 -4.94 -0.32 -0.92
C ARG A 56 -3.48 -0.04 -0.54
N LEU A 57 -3.22 1.13 -0.03
CA LEU A 57 -1.89 1.52 0.44
C LEU A 57 -1.45 0.59 1.58
N ALA A 58 -0.31 -0.05 1.41
CA ALA A 58 0.20 -1.04 2.36
C ALA A 58 0.66 -0.39 3.68
N GLN A 59 0.56 -1.14 4.77
CA GLN A 59 1.13 -0.81 6.09
C GLN A 59 0.54 0.40 6.79
N ILE A 60 -0.41 1.11 6.18
CA ILE A 60 -1.09 2.26 6.78
C ILE A 60 -2.61 2.01 6.86
N ASP A 61 -3.29 2.77 7.69
CA ASP A 61 -4.75 2.74 7.84
C ASP A 61 -5.26 4.17 8.04
N ALA A 62 -6.06 4.65 7.12
CA ALA A 62 -6.57 6.02 7.14
C ALA A 62 -7.94 6.08 7.84
N PRO A 63 -8.30 7.23 8.43
CA PRO A 63 -9.62 7.43 8.99
C PRO A 63 -10.73 7.14 7.97
N GLU A 64 -11.76 6.44 8.43
CA GLU A 64 -12.93 6.09 7.62
C GLU A 64 -13.69 7.34 7.14
N LYS A 65 -14.43 7.26 6.03
CA LYS A 65 -15.16 8.42 5.43
C LYS A 65 -16.01 9.22 6.41
N ARG A 66 -16.59 8.56 7.44
CA ARG A 66 -17.45 9.19 8.45
C ARG A 66 -16.76 9.37 9.81
N GLN A 67 -15.50 9.05 9.89
CA GLN A 67 -14.65 9.26 11.06
C GLN A 67 -14.09 10.69 11.03
N ALA A 68 -13.76 11.24 12.20
CA ALA A 68 -12.99 12.47 12.28
C ALA A 68 -11.74 12.36 11.38
N PHE A 69 -11.40 13.43 10.68
CA PHE A 69 -10.31 13.48 9.70
C PHE A 69 -10.47 12.60 8.43
N GLY A 70 -11.51 11.77 8.28
CA GLY A 70 -11.67 10.93 7.09
C GLY A 70 -11.74 11.72 5.77
N THR A 71 -12.46 12.84 5.76
CA THR A 71 -12.52 13.74 4.59
C THR A 71 -11.16 14.39 4.31
N ARG A 72 -10.46 14.87 5.35
CA ARG A 72 -9.14 15.51 5.21
C ARG A 72 -8.08 14.52 4.71
N SER A 73 -8.07 13.30 5.25
CA SER A 73 -7.17 12.24 4.80
C SER A 73 -7.38 11.91 3.32
N ARG A 74 -8.65 11.76 2.89
CA ARG A 74 -8.98 11.55 1.48
C ARG A 74 -8.54 12.73 0.60
N GLN A 75 -8.71 13.97 1.06
CA GLN A 75 -8.27 15.16 0.33
C GLN A 75 -6.74 15.22 0.21
N ALA A 76 -6.01 14.97 1.30
CA ALA A 76 -4.55 14.93 1.27
C ALA A 76 -4.03 13.89 0.27
N LEU A 77 -4.59 12.67 0.26
CA LEU A 77 -4.21 11.67 -0.75
C LEU A 77 -4.56 12.13 -2.17
N ALA A 78 -5.70 12.82 -2.35
CA ALA A 78 -6.08 13.35 -3.66
C ALA A 78 -5.12 14.44 -4.14
N GLU A 79 -4.71 15.35 -3.29
CA GLU A 79 -3.74 16.41 -3.60
C GLU A 79 -2.38 15.83 -4.00
N LEU A 80 -1.96 14.72 -3.37
CA LEU A 80 -0.72 14.05 -3.70
C LEU A 80 -0.77 13.34 -5.05
N VAL A 81 -1.83 12.57 -5.35
CA VAL A 81 -1.77 11.60 -6.46
C VAL A 81 -2.90 11.66 -7.47
N PHE A 82 -3.97 12.44 -7.26
CA PHE A 82 -5.09 12.42 -8.20
C PHE A 82 -4.69 12.96 -9.58
N ARG A 83 -4.98 12.17 -10.63
CA ARG A 83 -4.57 12.41 -12.03
C ARG A 83 -3.06 12.34 -12.29
N GLN A 84 -2.26 11.95 -11.29
CA GLN A 84 -0.84 11.70 -11.45
C GLN A 84 -0.59 10.24 -11.87
N SER A 85 0.47 10.01 -12.66
CA SER A 85 0.94 8.67 -12.95
C SER A 85 1.77 8.17 -11.77
N VAL A 86 1.32 7.08 -11.16
CA VAL A 86 2.00 6.46 -10.01
C VAL A 86 2.51 5.08 -10.37
N ARG A 87 3.51 4.64 -9.62
CA ARG A 87 4.05 3.29 -9.62
C ARG A 87 3.63 2.60 -8.33
N VAL A 88 3.14 1.37 -8.42
CA VAL A 88 2.72 0.58 -7.26
C VAL A 88 3.60 -0.66 -7.15
N ALA A 89 4.36 -0.74 -6.08
CA ALA A 89 5.08 -1.95 -5.69
C ALA A 89 4.10 -2.89 -4.97
N GLU A 90 3.52 -3.83 -5.72
CA GLU A 90 2.55 -4.79 -5.20
C GLU A 90 3.20 -5.72 -4.17
N THR A 91 2.58 -5.87 -3.01
CA THR A 91 3.01 -6.79 -1.93
C THR A 91 2.04 -7.97 -1.77
N GLY A 92 0.89 -7.93 -2.43
CA GLY A 92 -0.12 -8.97 -2.41
C GLY A 92 -1.51 -8.45 -2.73
N ARG A 93 -2.52 -9.29 -2.45
CA ARG A 93 -3.95 -8.94 -2.61
C ARG A 93 -4.73 -9.27 -1.35
N ASP A 94 -5.75 -8.49 -1.08
CA ASP A 94 -6.65 -8.78 0.02
C ASP A 94 -7.82 -9.70 -0.42
N ARG A 95 -8.62 -10.10 0.57
CA ARG A 95 -9.80 -10.96 0.35
C ARG A 95 -10.88 -10.33 -0.53
N TYR A 96 -10.82 -9.03 -0.80
CA TYR A 96 -11.74 -8.30 -1.66
C TYR A 96 -11.17 -8.09 -3.07
N GLY A 97 -9.99 -8.66 -3.37
CA GLY A 97 -9.31 -8.56 -4.66
C GLY A 97 -8.55 -7.25 -4.87
N ARG A 98 -8.45 -6.35 -3.86
CA ARG A 98 -7.65 -5.14 -3.98
C ARG A 98 -6.17 -5.50 -3.98
N VAL A 99 -5.40 -4.84 -4.84
CA VAL A 99 -3.94 -4.87 -4.76
C VAL A 99 -3.51 -4.16 -3.48
N ILE A 100 -2.63 -4.78 -2.70
CA ILE A 100 -1.96 -4.16 -1.56
C ILE A 100 -0.56 -3.78 -2.01
N GLY A 101 -0.16 -2.51 -1.84
CA GLY A 101 1.16 -2.08 -2.28
C GLY A 101 1.61 -0.75 -1.73
N THR A 102 2.89 -0.47 -1.92
CA THR A 102 3.45 0.87 -1.70
C THR A 102 3.31 1.66 -2.99
N VAL A 103 2.71 2.84 -2.89
CA VAL A 103 2.48 3.74 -4.01
C VAL A 103 3.59 4.78 -4.06
N TYR A 104 4.16 4.98 -5.25
CA TYR A 104 5.21 5.97 -5.48
C TYR A 104 4.79 6.98 -6.53
N LEU A 105 4.98 8.26 -6.21
CA LEU A 105 4.93 9.37 -7.16
C LEU A 105 6.36 9.85 -7.42
N GLY A 106 6.93 9.45 -8.56
CA GLY A 106 8.36 9.59 -8.77
C GLY A 106 9.14 8.85 -7.68
N ASN A 107 9.94 9.58 -6.91
CA ASN A 107 10.73 9.03 -5.79
C ASN A 107 10.02 9.17 -4.42
N VAL A 108 8.82 9.74 -4.38
CA VAL A 108 8.08 9.95 -3.13
C VAL A 108 7.27 8.69 -2.78
N ASP A 109 7.53 8.11 -1.62
CA ASP A 109 6.66 7.09 -1.01
C ASP A 109 5.40 7.79 -0.46
N VAL A 110 4.29 7.59 -1.14
CA VAL A 110 2.99 8.19 -0.81
C VAL A 110 2.45 7.64 0.51
N ASN A 111 2.67 6.35 0.81
CA ASN A 111 2.24 5.73 2.06
C ASN A 111 2.95 6.41 3.24
N ALA A 112 4.27 6.58 3.13
CA ALA A 112 5.09 7.26 4.14
C ALA A 112 4.71 8.74 4.27
N GLN A 113 4.38 9.42 3.17
CA GLN A 113 3.97 10.81 3.17
C GLN A 113 2.65 11.02 3.92
N MET A 114 1.66 10.13 3.71
CA MET A 114 0.38 10.18 4.44
C MET A 114 0.59 10.03 5.96
N VAL A 115 1.51 9.18 6.39
CA VAL A 115 1.86 9.04 7.82
C VAL A 115 2.57 10.28 8.34
N ARG A 116 3.54 10.82 7.59
CA ARG A 116 4.31 12.02 7.96
C ARG A 116 3.41 13.23 8.17
N GLU A 117 2.39 13.39 7.34
CA GLU A 117 1.42 14.49 7.43
C GLU A 117 0.33 14.26 8.50
N GLY A 118 0.37 13.13 9.20
CA GLY A 118 -0.65 12.76 10.16
C GLY A 118 -2.02 12.51 9.51
N MET A 119 -2.04 12.04 8.27
CA MET A 119 -3.28 11.73 7.53
C MET A 119 -3.62 10.24 7.53
N ALA A 120 -2.71 9.41 8.02
CA ALA A 120 -2.92 7.98 8.23
C ALA A 120 -2.17 7.48 9.46
N TRP A 121 -2.67 6.42 10.06
CA TRP A 121 -2.02 5.65 11.11
C TRP A 121 -1.11 4.59 10.51
N VAL A 122 -0.04 4.24 11.22
CA VAL A 122 0.70 3.00 10.92
C VAL A 122 -0.17 1.81 11.33
N TYR A 123 -0.49 0.93 10.38
CA TYR A 123 -1.33 -0.23 10.66
C TYR A 123 -0.50 -1.35 11.30
N ARG A 124 -0.39 -1.31 12.60
CA ARG A 124 0.54 -2.14 13.41
C ARG A 124 0.48 -3.63 13.12
N GLN A 125 -0.69 -4.16 12.79
CA GLN A 125 -0.86 -5.57 12.46
C GLN A 125 -0.10 -6.00 11.19
N TYR A 126 0.12 -5.07 10.24
CA TYR A 126 0.72 -5.35 8.94
C TYR A 126 2.00 -4.57 8.67
N ALA A 127 2.31 -3.58 9.49
CA ALA A 127 3.48 -2.74 9.29
C ALA A 127 4.75 -3.48 9.67
N LYS A 128 5.69 -3.54 8.72
CA LYS A 128 7.04 -4.13 8.88
C LYS A 128 8.13 -3.06 8.82
N ASP A 129 7.84 -1.94 8.15
CA ASP A 129 8.77 -0.82 8.00
C ASP A 129 8.84 0.00 9.30
N ARG A 130 10.01 -0.02 9.93
CA ARG A 130 10.27 0.76 11.14
C ARG A 130 10.29 2.27 10.89
N GLY A 131 10.59 2.70 9.67
CA GLY A 131 10.58 4.11 9.27
C GLY A 131 9.20 4.75 9.41
N LEU A 132 8.13 4.00 9.14
CA LEU A 132 6.76 4.50 9.30
C LEU A 132 6.44 4.85 10.75
N TYR A 133 6.91 4.07 11.72
CA TYR A 133 6.69 4.36 13.16
C TYR A 133 7.40 5.64 13.59
N GLU A 134 8.57 5.92 13.01
CA GLU A 134 9.30 7.15 13.26
C GLU A 134 8.54 8.36 12.72
N LEU A 135 8.01 8.25 11.50
CA LEU A 135 7.20 9.30 10.88
C LEU A 135 5.92 9.57 11.67
N GLU A 136 5.22 8.52 12.12
CA GLU A 136 4.03 8.66 12.97
C GLU A 136 4.36 9.39 14.27
N ARG A 137 5.45 9.02 14.94
CA ARG A 137 5.89 9.67 16.18
C ARG A 137 6.23 11.15 15.96
N GLN A 138 6.85 11.51 14.84
CA GLN A 138 7.13 12.91 14.47
C GLN A 138 5.84 13.68 14.22
N ALA A 139 4.87 13.10 13.51
CA ALA A 139 3.56 13.70 13.29
C ALA A 139 2.80 13.92 14.61
N GLN A 140 2.87 12.96 15.54
CA GLN A 140 2.31 13.06 16.89
C GLN A 140 2.95 14.20 17.69
N ALA A 141 4.29 14.26 17.71
CA ALA A 141 5.04 15.28 18.44
C ALA A 141 4.76 16.70 17.95
N SER A 142 4.47 16.87 16.66
CA SER A 142 4.11 18.15 16.05
C SER A 142 2.61 18.45 16.05
N SER A 143 1.78 17.57 16.60
CA SER A 143 0.31 17.65 16.51
C SER A 143 -0.17 17.82 15.05
N GLY A 144 0.50 17.14 14.12
CA GLY A 144 0.20 17.21 12.68
C GLY A 144 -1.06 16.42 12.32
N GLY A 145 -1.88 16.99 11.42
CA GLY A 145 -3.04 16.29 10.88
C GLY A 145 -4.04 15.83 11.94
N LEU A 146 -4.33 14.52 11.99
CA LEU A 146 -5.27 13.91 12.94
C LEU A 146 -4.78 13.98 14.40
N TRP A 147 -3.47 14.20 14.61
CA TRP A 147 -2.86 14.28 15.93
C TRP A 147 -3.09 15.60 16.65
N VAL A 148 -3.79 16.56 16.03
CA VAL A 148 -4.30 17.77 16.71
C VAL A 148 -5.45 17.41 17.67
N ASP A 149 -6.13 16.29 17.43
CA ASP A 149 -7.10 15.72 18.35
C ASP A 149 -6.36 15.16 19.57
N PRO A 150 -6.69 15.54 20.80
CA PRO A 150 -6.04 15.00 22.00
C PRO A 150 -6.34 13.52 22.25
N GLU A 151 -7.45 13.01 21.70
CA GLU A 151 -7.87 11.61 21.82
C GLU A 151 -8.21 11.01 20.44
N PRO A 152 -7.22 10.91 19.53
CA PRO A 152 -7.49 10.45 18.18
C PRO A 152 -7.84 8.96 18.17
N VAL A 153 -9.00 8.63 17.63
CA VAL A 153 -9.47 7.24 17.51
C VAL A 153 -8.86 6.59 16.26
N SER A 154 -8.27 5.40 16.43
CA SER A 154 -7.74 4.67 15.29
C SER A 154 -8.85 4.10 14.38
N PRO A 155 -8.60 3.91 13.07
CA PRO A 155 -9.61 3.38 12.15
C PRO A 155 -10.12 1.98 12.54
N TRP A 156 -9.24 1.11 13.06
CA TRP A 156 -9.63 -0.24 13.50
C TRP A 156 -10.51 -0.22 14.76
N GLU A 157 -10.29 0.72 15.69
CA GLU A 157 -11.15 0.94 16.86
C GLU A 157 -12.51 1.48 16.41
N TYR A 158 -12.52 2.49 15.55
CA TYR A 158 -13.76 3.04 14.98
C TYR A 158 -14.61 1.94 14.29
N ARG A 159 -13.98 1.05 13.50
CA ARG A 159 -14.68 -0.08 12.86
C ARG A 159 -15.20 -1.10 13.89
N ARG A 160 -14.46 -1.38 14.95
CA ARG A 160 -14.88 -2.26 16.04
C ARG A 160 -16.11 -1.69 16.73
N ASP A 161 -16.04 -0.45 17.19
CA ASP A 161 -17.12 0.22 17.92
C ASP A 161 -18.41 0.35 17.08
N LYS A 162 -18.24 0.67 15.78
CA LYS A 162 -19.36 0.69 14.84
C LYS A 162 -20.04 -0.68 14.71
N ARG A 163 -19.27 -1.75 14.69
CA ARG A 163 -19.80 -3.13 14.62
C ARG A 163 -20.55 -3.49 15.90
N GLU A 164 -19.99 -3.17 17.05
CA GLU A 164 -20.61 -3.42 18.35
C GLU A 164 -21.94 -2.69 18.50
N ARG A 165 -21.99 -1.40 18.14
CA ARG A 165 -23.26 -0.63 18.12
C ARG A 165 -24.30 -1.23 17.18
N SER A 166 -23.88 -1.70 16.00
CA SER A 166 -24.79 -2.34 15.04
C SER A 166 -25.35 -3.66 15.58
N LEU A 167 -24.53 -4.45 16.27
CA LEU A 167 -24.97 -5.70 16.90
C LEU A 167 -25.92 -5.44 18.08
N ALA A 168 -25.62 -4.45 18.91
CA ALA A 168 -26.50 -4.06 20.04
C ALA A 168 -27.89 -3.60 19.54
N ALA A 169 -27.90 -2.74 18.51
CA ALA A 169 -29.18 -2.28 17.91
C ALA A 169 -30.01 -3.42 17.34
N LYS A 170 -29.37 -4.42 16.70
CA LYS A 170 -30.09 -5.60 16.20
C LYS A 170 -30.68 -6.48 17.31
N ARG A 171 -29.99 -6.60 18.46
CA ARG A 171 -30.49 -7.36 19.62
C ARG A 171 -31.67 -6.68 20.31
N GLN A 172 -31.74 -5.33 20.28
CA GLN A 172 -32.88 -4.57 20.85
C GLN A 172 -34.11 -4.57 19.95
N ALA A 173 -33.96 -4.87 18.66
CA ALA A 173 -35.04 -4.91 17.69
C ALA A 173 -35.69 -6.31 17.52
N GLN A 174 -35.21 -7.30 18.26
CA GLN A 174 -35.74 -8.68 18.31
C GLN A 174 -36.54 -8.91 19.60
#